data_5501d034b95265c29178a38365a928ea
#
_entry.id   5501d034b95265c29178a38365a928ea
#
_cell.length_a   1.000
_cell.length_b   1.000
_cell.length_c   1.000
_cell.angle_alpha   90.00
_cell.angle_beta   90.00
_cell.angle_gamma   90.00
#
_symmetry.space_group_name_H-M   'P 1'
#
loop_
_entity.id
_entity.type
_entity.pdbx_description
1 polymer ?
#
loop_
_entity_poly.entity_id
_entity_poly.type
_entity_poly.pdbx_seq_one_letter_code
_entity_poly.pdbx_strand_id
1 'polypeptide(L)'
;LLISSDHPPYLTRHRAETIASRVRMVAAAFSVLTLAWIALDRLALPWPSWGWLAGLRLLAAGAFAALAVAAHQGVTLRRAFILLAAMLSLPLSLFLASQAVFADVTLGGAAAVDSRLYAALPVIIIAGLGVFPLTVAEGLAFAVPVILAATFGPMLTSGFDWVNQLATLWVLGLILGVFLLQSMIQLHYMINLLRRASHDPLTGTFTRHSGNEIVEAQFRLSCRQNTPFAVAFVDLDNFKSVNDAHGHEAGDWVLKNAVANLARLLRRSDIVIRWGGEEFVVLLGNATGEGQRIAMERIVEEWLGTRPDGLPVTASIGVAERISDGAQDWPALIELADTRMYQAKVSGKARCVMGGGAVLASDARLPPASR
;
A
#
# COMPACT_ATOMS: atom_id res chain seq x y z
N LEU A 1 -5.65 5.18 11.18
CA LEU A 1 -4.29 5.43 11.71
C LEU A 1 -4.00 4.70 13.01
N LEU A 2 -4.98 4.49 13.88
CA LEU A 2 -4.80 3.83 15.18
C LEU A 2 -4.64 2.32 15.08
N ILE A 3 -5.40 1.67 14.21
CA ILE A 3 -5.44 0.20 14.06
C ILE A 3 -5.40 -0.15 12.56
N SER A 4 -4.81 -1.30 12.21
CA SER A 4 -4.64 -1.75 10.81
C SER A 4 -5.85 -2.49 10.22
N SER A 5 -6.88 -2.83 11.02
CA SER A 5 -8.02 -3.66 10.60
C SER A 5 -8.84 -3.07 9.44
N ASP A 6 -8.85 -1.75 9.30
CA ASP A 6 -9.70 -1.03 8.34
C ASP A 6 -8.94 -0.53 7.10
N HIS A 7 -7.70 -1.00 6.92
CA HIS A 7 -6.88 -0.56 5.79
C HIS A 7 -7.21 -1.35 4.52
N PRO A 8 -7.36 -0.67 3.37
CA PRO A 8 -7.53 -1.34 2.07
C PRO A 8 -6.39 -2.33 1.77
N PRO A 9 -6.65 -3.42 1.03
CA PRO A 9 -5.66 -4.45 0.72
C PRO A 9 -4.37 -3.91 0.07
N TYR A 10 -4.49 -2.92 -0.83
CA TYR A 10 -3.35 -2.29 -1.50
C TYR A 10 -2.42 -1.53 -0.52
N LEU A 11 -2.99 -0.86 0.48
CA LEU A 11 -2.22 -0.17 1.52
C LEU A 11 -1.46 -1.17 2.39
N THR A 12 -2.12 -2.27 2.76
CA THR A 12 -1.54 -3.35 3.55
C THR A 12 -0.34 -3.99 2.83
N ARG A 13 -0.46 -4.23 1.53
CA ARG A 13 0.63 -4.76 0.69
C ARG A 13 1.79 -3.78 0.60
N HIS A 14 1.52 -2.52 0.30
CA HIS A 14 2.56 -1.49 0.18
C HIS A 14 3.29 -1.25 1.51
N ARG A 15 2.58 -1.27 2.65
CA ARG A 15 3.19 -1.23 3.99
C ARG A 15 4.11 -2.43 4.22
N ALA A 16 3.69 -3.64 3.87
CA ALA A 16 4.49 -4.85 4.02
C ALA A 16 5.80 -4.76 3.23
N GLU A 17 5.74 -4.35 1.98
CA GLU A 17 6.89 -4.17 1.10
C GLU A 17 7.84 -3.08 1.61
N THR A 18 7.29 -1.96 2.10
CA THR A 18 8.06 -0.86 2.68
C THR A 18 8.78 -1.29 3.96
N ILE A 19 8.10 -1.99 4.87
CA ILE A 19 8.69 -2.51 6.11
C ILE A 19 9.82 -3.50 5.77
N ALA A 20 9.59 -4.46 4.88
CA ALA A 20 10.60 -5.45 4.49
C ALA A 20 11.83 -4.79 3.83
N SER A 21 11.62 -3.82 2.95
CA SER A 21 12.72 -3.07 2.31
C SER A 21 13.56 -2.31 3.35
N ARG A 22 12.92 -1.66 4.32
CA ARG A 22 13.61 -0.93 5.39
C ARG A 22 14.30 -1.87 6.36
N VAL A 23 13.70 -3.01 6.73
CA VAL A 23 14.36 -4.06 7.52
C VAL A 23 15.63 -4.51 6.81
N ARG A 24 15.58 -4.78 5.50
CA ARG A 24 16.77 -5.18 4.72
C ARG A 24 17.87 -4.14 4.80
N MET A 25 17.55 -2.86 4.55
CA MET A 25 18.53 -1.77 4.57
C MET A 25 19.14 -1.57 5.96
N VAL A 26 18.30 -1.52 7.00
CA VAL A 26 18.74 -1.32 8.39
C VAL A 26 19.55 -2.53 8.87
N ALA A 27 19.10 -3.76 8.62
CA ALA A 27 19.83 -4.97 9.00
C ALA A 27 21.18 -5.06 8.28
N ALA A 28 21.28 -4.72 7.00
CA ALA A 28 22.55 -4.66 6.28
C ALA A 28 23.53 -3.65 6.91
N ALA A 29 23.05 -2.46 7.27
CA ALA A 29 23.85 -1.45 7.94
C ALA A 29 24.30 -1.92 9.34
N PHE A 30 23.37 -2.49 10.13
CA PHE A 30 23.70 -2.96 11.48
C PHE A 30 24.62 -4.19 11.47
N SER A 31 24.62 -5.04 10.44
CA SER A 31 25.57 -6.15 10.32
C SER A 31 27.02 -5.64 10.32
N VAL A 32 27.29 -4.51 9.67
CA VAL A 32 28.62 -3.88 9.61
C VAL A 32 28.91 -3.08 10.88
N LEU A 33 27.98 -2.24 11.33
CA LEU A 33 28.15 -1.37 12.49
C LEU A 33 28.38 -2.19 13.79
N THR A 34 27.70 -3.32 13.93
CA THR A 34 27.87 -4.20 15.09
C THR A 34 29.28 -4.78 15.17
N LEU A 35 29.88 -5.12 14.03
CA LEU A 35 31.28 -5.55 13.97
C LEU A 35 32.25 -4.42 14.31
N ALA A 36 32.01 -3.22 13.77
CA ALA A 36 32.87 -2.07 14.05
C ALA A 36 32.95 -1.74 15.57
N TRP A 37 31.84 -1.95 16.29
CA TRP A 37 31.80 -1.68 17.73
C TRP A 37 32.71 -2.63 18.57
N ILE A 38 33.11 -3.80 18.05
CA ILE A 38 34.08 -4.71 18.73
C ILE A 38 35.38 -3.95 19.04
N ALA A 39 35.78 -3.00 18.20
CA ALA A 39 36.96 -2.20 18.45
C ALA A 39 36.81 -1.30 19.70
N LEU A 40 35.62 -0.78 19.97
CA LEU A 40 35.30 0.00 21.15
C LEU A 40 35.34 -0.88 22.41
N ASP A 41 34.68 -2.05 22.37
CA ASP A 41 34.68 -3.01 23.49
C ASP A 41 36.12 -3.42 23.86
N ARG A 42 36.98 -3.67 22.86
CA ARG A 42 38.38 -4.03 23.08
C ARG A 42 39.19 -2.93 23.72
N LEU A 43 38.91 -1.67 23.41
CA LEU A 43 39.61 -0.50 23.98
C LEU A 43 39.13 -0.19 25.40
N ALA A 44 37.84 -0.51 25.68
CA ALA A 44 37.19 -0.12 26.92
C ALA A 44 37.27 -1.19 28.02
N LEU A 45 37.25 -2.49 27.65
CA LEU A 45 37.05 -3.58 28.59
C LEU A 45 38.28 -4.52 28.67
N PRO A 46 38.55 -5.12 29.86
CA PRO A 46 39.57 -6.13 30.03
C PRO A 46 39.15 -7.50 29.45
N TRP A 47 40.11 -8.35 29.19
CA TRP A 47 39.89 -9.77 28.96
C TRP A 47 39.40 -10.45 30.24
N PRO A 48 38.38 -11.35 30.21
CA PRO A 48 37.66 -11.90 29.04
C PRO A 48 36.41 -11.11 28.62
N SER A 49 36.06 -10.02 29.30
CA SER A 49 34.76 -9.29 29.13
C SER A 49 34.50 -8.84 27.69
N TRP A 50 35.49 -8.18 27.04
CA TRP A 50 35.32 -7.78 25.63
C TRP A 50 35.22 -9.00 24.69
N GLY A 51 35.86 -10.13 25.05
CA GLY A 51 35.79 -11.36 24.24
C GLY A 51 34.38 -11.95 24.17
N TRP A 52 33.66 -11.94 25.29
CA TRP A 52 32.28 -12.38 25.37
C TRP A 52 31.37 -11.50 24.53
N LEU A 53 31.48 -10.15 24.63
CA LEU A 53 30.70 -9.22 23.84
C LEU A 53 31.04 -9.34 22.35
N ALA A 54 32.30 -9.51 21.98
CA ALA A 54 32.71 -9.73 20.60
C ALA A 54 32.08 -10.99 19.98
N GLY A 55 32.04 -12.09 20.74
CA GLY A 55 31.34 -13.31 20.31
C GLY A 55 29.87 -13.10 20.05
N LEU A 56 29.16 -12.40 20.95
CA LEU A 56 27.75 -12.05 20.79
C LEU A 56 27.53 -11.11 19.59
N ARG A 57 28.43 -10.16 19.36
CA ARG A 57 28.36 -9.25 18.19
C ARG A 57 28.59 -9.97 16.87
N LEU A 58 29.50 -10.95 16.82
CA LEU A 58 29.70 -11.77 15.63
C LEU A 58 28.42 -12.56 15.28
N LEU A 59 27.77 -13.15 16.29
CA LEU A 59 26.49 -13.85 16.12
C LEU A 59 25.39 -12.88 15.67
N ALA A 60 25.28 -11.71 16.31
CA ALA A 60 24.31 -10.70 15.96
C ALA A 60 24.54 -10.17 14.54
N ALA A 61 25.79 -9.91 14.13
CA ALA A 61 26.12 -9.46 12.78
C ALA A 61 25.73 -10.49 11.71
N GLY A 62 26.01 -11.78 11.98
CA GLY A 62 25.57 -12.89 11.12
C GLY A 62 24.03 -12.97 11.02
N ALA A 63 23.33 -12.80 12.14
CA ALA A 63 21.87 -12.77 12.18
C ALA A 63 21.29 -11.56 11.43
N PHE A 64 21.88 -10.37 11.56
CA PHE A 64 21.50 -9.19 10.77
C PHE A 64 21.72 -9.43 9.27
N ALA A 65 22.84 -10.01 8.86
CA ALA A 65 23.10 -10.35 7.47
C ALA A 65 22.07 -11.35 6.93
N ALA A 66 21.74 -12.38 7.71
CA ALA A 66 20.70 -13.35 7.34
C ALA A 66 19.32 -12.69 7.20
N LEU A 67 18.95 -11.78 8.11
CA LEU A 67 17.71 -11.01 8.02
C LEU A 67 17.67 -10.10 6.78
N ALA A 68 18.79 -9.46 6.43
CA ALA A 68 18.89 -8.63 5.23
C ALA A 68 18.63 -9.45 3.95
N VAL A 69 19.09 -10.70 3.90
CA VAL A 69 18.83 -11.64 2.80
C VAL A 69 17.37 -12.14 2.83
N ALA A 70 16.85 -12.47 4.02
CA ALA A 70 15.48 -12.99 4.16
C ALA A 70 14.38 -11.96 3.85
N ALA A 71 14.67 -10.66 3.99
CA ALA A 71 13.75 -9.56 3.75
C ALA A 71 13.68 -9.20 2.25
N HIS A 72 13.00 -10.04 1.44
CA HIS A 72 12.80 -9.81 0.00
C HIS A 72 11.41 -9.26 -0.32
N GLN A 73 11.14 -8.93 -1.59
CA GLN A 73 9.85 -8.43 -2.04
C GLN A 73 8.75 -9.51 -2.02
N GLY A 74 7.48 -9.10 -2.02
CA GLY A 74 6.34 -10.02 -2.05
C GLY A 74 5.98 -10.65 -0.70
N VAL A 75 6.43 -10.06 0.42
CA VAL A 75 6.11 -10.54 1.77
C VAL A 75 4.71 -10.07 2.22
N THR A 76 4.05 -10.91 3.01
CA THR A 76 2.81 -10.52 3.71
C THR A 76 3.14 -9.59 4.90
N LEU A 77 2.16 -8.78 5.35
CA LEU A 77 2.34 -7.87 6.49
C LEU A 77 2.75 -8.63 7.76
N ARG A 78 2.17 -9.82 8.00
CA ARG A 78 2.55 -10.68 9.12
C ARG A 78 4.04 -11.07 9.07
N ARG A 79 4.53 -11.46 7.89
CA ARG A 79 5.95 -11.82 7.73
C ARG A 79 6.86 -10.60 7.90
N ALA A 80 6.45 -9.44 7.41
CA ALA A 80 7.19 -8.18 7.61
C ALA A 80 7.32 -7.82 9.09
N PHE A 81 6.28 -8.02 9.91
CA PHE A 81 6.33 -7.82 11.35
C PHE A 81 7.23 -8.84 12.08
N ILE A 82 7.24 -10.11 11.64
CA ILE A 82 8.14 -11.12 12.18
C ILE A 82 9.61 -10.73 11.91
N LEU A 83 9.92 -10.27 10.69
CA LEU A 83 11.26 -9.80 10.33
C LEU A 83 11.67 -8.56 11.16
N LEU A 84 10.73 -7.62 11.35
CA LEU A 84 10.96 -6.44 12.20
C LEU A 84 11.20 -6.84 13.66
N ALA A 85 10.38 -7.72 14.22
CA ALA A 85 10.55 -8.22 15.59
C ALA A 85 11.92 -8.91 15.76
N ALA A 86 12.29 -9.78 14.82
CA ALA A 86 13.60 -10.44 14.84
C ALA A 86 14.75 -9.43 14.75
N MET A 87 14.63 -8.40 13.90
CA MET A 87 15.66 -7.35 13.81
C MET A 87 15.81 -6.56 15.10
N LEU A 88 14.69 -6.20 15.78
CA LEU A 88 14.72 -5.43 17.03
C LEU A 88 15.18 -6.26 18.23
N SER A 89 14.97 -7.58 18.21
CA SER A 89 15.41 -8.48 19.30
C SER A 89 16.94 -8.58 19.40
N LEU A 90 17.68 -8.41 18.30
CA LEU A 90 19.14 -8.51 18.29
C LEU A 90 19.81 -7.41 19.14
N PRO A 91 19.59 -6.10 18.92
CA PRO A 91 20.19 -5.08 19.77
C PRO A 91 19.63 -5.13 21.20
N LEU A 92 18.38 -5.59 21.39
CA LEU A 92 17.81 -5.77 22.71
C LEU A 92 18.51 -6.89 23.49
N SER A 93 18.83 -8.01 22.85
CA SER A 93 19.59 -9.10 23.46
C SER A 93 21.03 -8.68 23.81
N LEU A 94 21.68 -7.87 22.94
CA LEU A 94 23.00 -7.29 23.23
C LEU A 94 22.94 -6.35 24.45
N PHE A 95 21.88 -5.53 24.55
CA PHE A 95 21.66 -4.69 25.73
C PHE A 95 21.54 -5.53 27.00
N LEU A 96 20.69 -6.56 27.02
CA LEU A 96 20.53 -7.43 28.21
C LEU A 96 21.77 -8.17 28.55
N ALA A 97 22.50 -8.73 27.57
CA ALA A 97 23.76 -9.43 27.82
C ALA A 97 24.86 -8.51 28.35
N SER A 98 24.90 -7.25 27.89
CA SER A 98 25.87 -6.27 28.40
C SER A 98 25.69 -5.97 29.87
N GLN A 99 24.47 -6.01 30.42
CA GLN A 99 24.21 -5.79 31.84
C GLN A 99 25.01 -6.81 32.71
N ALA A 100 25.00 -8.09 32.31
CA ALA A 100 25.75 -9.14 33.04
C ALA A 100 27.26 -8.93 32.95
N VAL A 101 27.78 -8.51 31.79
CA VAL A 101 29.22 -8.26 31.60
C VAL A 101 29.69 -7.07 32.43
N PHE A 102 28.91 -5.98 32.46
CA PHE A 102 29.26 -4.76 33.20
C PHE A 102 29.08 -4.90 34.72
N ALA A 103 28.31 -5.87 35.20
CA ALA A 103 28.17 -6.13 36.64
C ALA A 103 29.48 -6.55 37.29
N ASP A 104 30.37 -7.26 36.55
CA ASP A 104 31.64 -7.78 37.04
C ASP A 104 32.85 -6.87 36.72
N VAL A 105 32.61 -5.71 36.09
CA VAL A 105 33.68 -4.81 35.66
C VAL A 105 33.65 -3.51 36.49
N THR A 106 34.84 -3.10 37.00
CA THR A 106 34.98 -1.80 37.66
C THR A 106 34.80 -0.67 36.64
N LEU A 107 33.69 0.09 36.76
CA LEU A 107 33.33 1.14 35.84
C LEU A 107 34.18 2.40 36.07
N GLY A 108 35.29 2.53 35.33
CA GLY A 108 36.17 3.70 35.33
C GLY A 108 36.64 4.03 33.91
N GLY A 109 36.92 5.31 33.63
CA GLY A 109 37.49 5.73 32.34
C GLY A 109 36.67 5.26 31.12
N ALA A 110 37.31 4.53 30.20
CA ALA A 110 36.70 4.05 28.97
C ALA A 110 35.55 3.05 29.21
N ALA A 111 35.65 2.20 30.22
CA ALA A 111 34.60 1.22 30.56
C ALA A 111 33.27 1.91 30.98
N ALA A 112 33.36 3.03 31.69
CA ALA A 112 32.18 3.81 32.05
C ALA A 112 31.51 4.47 30.81
N VAL A 113 32.31 4.89 29.82
CA VAL A 113 31.76 5.44 28.55
C VAL A 113 31.05 4.34 27.77
N ASP A 114 31.68 3.18 27.63
CA ASP A 114 31.12 2.04 26.91
C ASP A 114 29.84 1.52 27.55
N SER A 115 29.77 1.39 28.87
CA SER A 115 28.54 1.06 29.58
C SER A 115 27.39 2.02 29.30
N ARG A 116 27.67 3.35 29.22
CA ARG A 116 26.65 4.34 28.84
C ARG A 116 26.16 4.20 27.40
N LEU A 117 27.05 3.80 26.48
CA LEU A 117 26.67 3.55 25.08
C LEU A 117 25.72 2.35 24.98
N TYR A 118 25.98 1.28 25.73
CA TYR A 118 25.07 0.14 25.82
C TYR A 118 23.73 0.54 26.47
N ALA A 119 23.77 1.32 27.54
CA ALA A 119 22.55 1.84 28.19
C ALA A 119 21.68 2.70 27.25
N ALA A 120 22.24 3.28 26.20
CA ALA A 120 21.51 4.04 25.19
C ALA A 120 20.80 3.15 24.14
N LEU A 121 21.10 1.85 24.04
CA LEU A 121 20.51 0.95 23.04
C LEU A 121 18.97 0.94 23.06
N PRO A 122 18.25 0.86 24.20
CA PRO A 122 16.79 0.94 24.22
C PRO A 122 16.25 2.23 23.61
N VAL A 123 16.93 3.36 23.85
CA VAL A 123 16.60 4.66 23.27
C VAL A 123 16.75 4.64 21.75
N ILE A 124 17.87 4.09 21.26
CA ILE A 124 18.15 3.94 19.82
C ILE A 124 17.14 3.01 19.15
N ILE A 125 16.73 1.91 19.82
CA ILE A 125 15.73 0.98 19.29
C ILE A 125 14.38 1.69 19.13
N ILE A 126 13.89 2.42 20.15
CA ILE A 126 12.59 3.13 20.07
C ILE A 126 12.65 4.25 19.02
N ALA A 127 13.73 5.03 18.97
CA ALA A 127 13.93 6.04 17.94
C ALA A 127 13.94 5.42 16.54
N GLY A 128 14.60 4.27 16.38
CA GLY A 128 14.68 3.51 15.13
C GLY A 128 13.33 2.98 14.63
N LEU A 129 12.35 2.75 15.53
CA LEU A 129 10.98 2.41 15.11
C LEU A 129 10.37 3.47 14.21
N GLY A 130 10.75 4.75 14.36
CA GLY A 130 10.29 5.85 13.51
C GLY A 130 10.64 5.73 12.03
N VAL A 131 11.55 4.82 11.69
CA VAL A 131 11.85 4.49 10.29
C VAL A 131 10.70 3.69 9.64
N PHE A 132 9.82 3.01 10.41
CA PHE A 132 8.83 2.08 9.89
C PHE A 132 7.42 2.67 9.88
N PRO A 133 6.60 2.42 8.82
CA PRO A 133 5.23 2.92 8.73
C PRO A 133 4.28 2.07 9.59
N LEU A 134 4.38 2.22 10.90
CA LEU A 134 3.58 1.50 11.88
C LEU A 134 2.34 2.31 12.27
N THR A 135 1.26 1.62 12.65
CA THR A 135 0.14 2.25 13.35
C THR A 135 0.53 2.47 14.82
N VAL A 136 -0.24 3.30 15.53
CA VAL A 136 0.01 3.56 16.95
C VAL A 136 0.03 2.26 17.77
N ALA A 137 -0.96 1.37 17.53
CA ALA A 137 -1.05 0.10 18.25
C ALA A 137 0.14 -0.83 17.96
N GLU A 138 0.57 -0.92 16.69
CA GLU A 138 1.74 -1.71 16.29
C GLU A 138 3.03 -1.13 16.88
N GLY A 139 3.18 0.20 16.84
CA GLY A 139 4.32 0.89 17.43
C GLY A 139 4.44 0.64 18.92
N LEU A 140 3.34 0.73 19.66
CA LEU A 140 3.30 0.40 21.09
C LEU A 140 3.64 -1.08 21.33
N ALA A 141 3.11 -2.00 20.53
CA ALA A 141 3.41 -3.43 20.65
C ALA A 141 4.92 -3.73 20.51
N PHE A 142 5.64 -3.02 19.63
CA PHE A 142 7.09 -3.14 19.49
C PHE A 142 7.88 -2.37 20.56
N ALA A 143 7.36 -1.26 21.08
CA ALA A 143 8.05 -0.46 22.09
C ALA A 143 7.97 -1.08 23.49
N VAL A 144 6.86 -1.73 23.86
CA VAL A 144 6.64 -2.30 25.21
C VAL A 144 7.75 -3.28 25.62
N PRO A 145 8.16 -4.28 24.82
CA PRO A 145 9.25 -5.18 25.18
C PRO A 145 10.59 -4.44 25.45
N VAL A 146 10.85 -3.36 24.69
CA VAL A 146 12.07 -2.57 24.84
C VAL A 146 12.02 -1.77 26.16
N ILE A 147 10.89 -1.16 26.48
CA ILE A 147 10.67 -0.43 27.73
C ILE A 147 10.80 -1.38 28.93
N LEU A 148 10.17 -2.56 28.85
CA LEU A 148 10.28 -3.57 29.90
C LEU A 148 11.73 -4.02 30.10
N ALA A 149 12.47 -4.29 29.04
CA ALA A 149 13.88 -4.67 29.14
C ALA A 149 14.74 -3.54 29.72
N ALA A 150 14.52 -2.30 29.32
CA ALA A 150 15.22 -1.13 29.88
C ALA A 150 14.91 -0.90 31.37
N THR A 151 13.69 -1.25 31.79
CA THR A 151 13.25 -1.08 33.18
C THR A 151 13.77 -2.20 34.08
N PHE A 152 13.63 -3.45 33.63
CA PHE A 152 13.94 -4.62 34.48
C PHE A 152 15.35 -5.18 34.24
N GLY A 153 15.98 -4.92 33.09
CA GLY A 153 17.34 -5.41 32.80
C GLY A 153 18.37 -5.00 33.85
N PRO A 154 18.51 -3.73 34.21
CA PRO A 154 19.46 -3.29 35.23
C PRO A 154 19.18 -3.87 36.64
N MET A 155 17.91 -4.19 36.95
CA MET A 155 17.54 -4.78 38.24
C MET A 155 18.16 -6.18 38.45
N LEU A 156 18.47 -6.89 37.39
CA LEU A 156 19.06 -8.24 37.45
C LEU A 156 20.52 -8.23 37.90
N THR A 157 21.22 -7.09 37.81
CA THR A 157 22.67 -7.02 37.98
C THR A 157 23.14 -5.96 38.99
N SER A 158 22.54 -4.76 38.99
CA SER A 158 23.06 -3.60 39.73
C SER A 158 22.16 -3.11 40.88
N GLY A 159 21.09 -3.84 41.17
CA GLY A 159 20.07 -3.36 42.11
C GLY A 159 19.16 -2.27 41.55
N PHE A 160 18.17 -1.86 42.34
CA PHE A 160 17.15 -0.89 41.90
C PHE A 160 17.51 0.52 42.35
N ASP A 161 17.90 1.35 41.37
CA ASP A 161 18.02 2.81 41.56
C ASP A 161 16.80 3.51 40.91
N TRP A 162 15.83 3.89 41.76
CA TRP A 162 14.57 4.47 41.29
C TRP A 162 14.76 5.82 40.60
N VAL A 163 15.77 6.62 40.91
CA VAL A 163 16.05 7.93 40.30
C VAL A 163 16.51 7.75 38.85
N ASN A 164 17.52 6.92 38.62
CA ASN A 164 18.01 6.60 37.29
C ASN A 164 16.92 5.90 36.45
N GLN A 165 16.10 5.07 37.10
CA GLN A 165 15.01 4.37 36.42
C GLN A 165 13.91 5.33 35.94
N LEU A 166 13.50 6.29 36.79
CA LEU A 166 12.55 7.32 36.41
C LEU A 166 13.09 8.21 35.29
N ALA A 167 14.38 8.59 35.34
CA ALA A 167 15.01 9.37 34.29
C ALA A 167 15.00 8.60 32.94
N THR A 168 15.33 7.31 32.97
CA THR A 168 15.31 6.42 31.79
C THR A 168 13.91 6.32 31.19
N LEU A 169 12.90 6.05 32.05
CA LEU A 169 11.50 5.97 31.60
C LEU A 169 10.98 7.30 31.04
N TRP A 170 11.40 8.43 31.63
CA TRP A 170 11.05 9.74 31.12
C TRP A 170 11.61 9.98 29.70
N VAL A 171 12.90 9.68 29.49
CA VAL A 171 13.54 9.80 28.17
C VAL A 171 12.89 8.86 27.15
N LEU A 172 12.67 7.59 27.53
CA LEU A 172 12.00 6.63 26.65
C LEU A 172 10.57 7.06 26.31
N GLY A 173 9.84 7.64 27.29
CA GLY A 173 8.49 8.19 27.07
C GLY A 173 8.48 9.37 26.09
N LEU A 174 9.43 10.30 26.21
CA LEU A 174 9.58 11.42 25.28
C LEU A 174 9.89 10.92 23.86
N ILE A 175 10.83 10.00 23.71
CA ILE A 175 11.21 9.46 22.41
C ILE A 175 10.08 8.62 21.82
N LEU A 176 9.36 7.86 22.64
CA LEU A 176 8.15 7.15 22.21
C LEU A 176 7.08 8.13 21.69
N GLY A 177 6.87 9.26 22.37
CA GLY A 177 5.95 10.30 21.91
C GLY A 177 6.35 10.88 20.55
N VAL A 178 7.64 11.20 20.37
CA VAL A 178 8.16 11.67 19.08
C VAL A 178 8.01 10.60 17.99
N PHE A 179 8.35 9.35 18.31
CA PHE A 179 8.17 8.21 17.39
C PHE A 179 6.71 8.07 16.95
N LEU A 180 5.76 8.08 17.89
CA LEU A 180 4.34 7.92 17.57
C LEU A 180 3.85 9.05 16.66
N LEU A 181 4.23 10.29 16.95
CA LEU A 181 3.90 11.44 16.10
C LEU A 181 4.47 11.29 14.69
N GLN A 182 5.77 10.93 14.58
CA GLN A 182 6.43 10.71 13.30
C GLN A 182 5.77 9.57 12.50
N SER A 183 5.43 8.46 13.16
CA SER A 183 4.76 7.32 12.55
C SER A 183 3.38 7.68 12.00
N MET A 184 2.59 8.47 12.75
CA MET A 184 1.30 8.99 12.29
C MET A 184 1.43 9.90 11.06
N ILE A 185 2.40 10.82 11.07
CA ILE A 185 2.68 11.72 9.94
C ILE A 185 3.09 10.89 8.71
N GLN A 186 3.99 9.95 8.88
CA GLN A 186 4.48 9.10 7.80
C GLN A 186 3.36 8.24 7.18
N LEU A 187 2.53 7.63 8.01
CA LEU A 187 1.40 6.82 7.55
C LEU A 187 0.36 7.70 6.84
N HIS A 188 0.05 8.87 7.37
CA HIS A 188 -0.85 9.84 6.74
C HIS A 188 -0.32 10.29 5.37
N TYR A 189 0.96 10.62 5.28
CA TYR A 189 1.60 11.01 4.01
C TYR A 189 1.54 9.87 2.98
N MET A 190 1.85 8.64 3.41
CA MET A 190 1.79 7.46 2.54
C MET A 190 0.37 7.21 2.03
N ILE A 191 -0.67 7.32 2.88
CA ILE A 191 -2.08 7.17 2.48
C ILE A 191 -2.45 8.23 1.44
N ASN A 192 -2.06 9.49 1.65
CA ASN A 192 -2.36 10.58 0.72
C ASN A 192 -1.65 10.40 -0.63
N LEU A 193 -0.40 9.92 -0.62
CA LEU A 193 0.37 9.63 -1.83
C LEU A 193 -0.30 8.51 -2.64
N LEU A 194 -0.70 7.43 -1.98
CA LEU A 194 -1.40 6.31 -2.61
C LEU A 194 -2.78 6.73 -3.13
N ARG A 195 -3.52 7.55 -2.38
CA ARG A 195 -4.81 8.10 -2.87
C ARG A 195 -4.63 8.92 -4.14
N ARG A 196 -3.62 9.79 -4.20
CA ARG A 196 -3.32 10.58 -5.41
C ARG A 196 -2.88 9.71 -6.59
N ALA A 197 -2.15 8.64 -6.34
CA ALA A 197 -1.76 7.67 -7.37
C ALA A 197 -2.92 6.76 -7.81
N SER A 198 -3.92 6.55 -6.94
CA SER A 198 -5.04 5.64 -7.19
C SER A 198 -6.20 6.25 -7.96
N HIS A 199 -6.34 7.59 -7.93
CA HIS A 199 -7.45 8.27 -8.61
C HIS A 199 -6.92 9.24 -9.65
N ASP A 200 -7.65 9.31 -10.78
CA ASP A 200 -7.39 10.27 -11.84
C ASP A 200 -7.75 11.69 -11.36
N PRO A 201 -6.82 12.65 -11.44
CA PRO A 201 -7.03 13.98 -10.87
C PRO A 201 -8.09 14.80 -11.63
N LEU A 202 -8.39 14.46 -12.89
CA LEU A 202 -9.37 15.16 -13.70
C LEU A 202 -10.79 14.68 -13.40
N THR A 203 -10.98 13.37 -13.37
CA THR A 203 -12.31 12.74 -13.32
C THR A 203 -12.70 12.19 -11.95
N GLY A 204 -11.73 12.01 -11.05
CA GLY A 204 -11.94 11.41 -9.73
C GLY A 204 -12.15 9.89 -9.74
N THR A 205 -12.18 9.26 -10.92
CA THR A 205 -12.26 7.79 -11.06
C THR A 205 -10.95 7.12 -10.69
N PHE A 206 -10.94 5.79 -10.55
CA PHE A 206 -9.68 5.06 -10.39
C PHE A 206 -8.80 5.20 -11.63
N THR A 207 -7.47 5.28 -11.43
CA THR A 207 -6.50 5.20 -12.53
C THR A 207 -6.40 3.77 -13.06
N ARG A 208 -5.89 3.58 -14.30
CA ARG A 208 -5.61 2.26 -14.86
C ARG A 208 -4.73 1.39 -13.95
N HIS A 209 -3.75 1.99 -13.29
CA HIS A 209 -2.84 1.26 -12.39
C HIS A 209 -3.58 0.66 -11.19
N SER A 210 -4.34 1.45 -10.45
CA SER A 210 -5.15 0.96 -9.34
C SER A 210 -6.32 0.09 -9.81
N GLY A 211 -6.86 0.39 -10.99
CA GLY A 211 -7.88 -0.40 -11.66
C GLY A 211 -7.48 -1.85 -11.88
N ASN A 212 -6.27 -2.09 -12.36
CA ASN A 212 -5.75 -3.45 -12.56
C ASN A 212 -5.79 -4.27 -11.26
N GLU A 213 -5.36 -3.69 -10.13
CA GLU A 213 -5.41 -4.38 -8.83
C GLU A 213 -6.84 -4.67 -8.37
N ILE A 214 -7.76 -3.72 -8.61
CA ILE A 214 -9.18 -3.87 -8.26
C ILE A 214 -9.83 -4.96 -9.12
N VAL A 215 -9.61 -4.94 -10.44
CA VAL A 215 -10.14 -5.96 -11.37
C VAL A 215 -9.64 -7.34 -10.97
N GLU A 216 -8.34 -7.50 -10.73
CA GLU A 216 -7.75 -8.77 -10.31
C GLU A 216 -8.37 -9.29 -9.00
N ALA A 217 -8.53 -8.41 -8.01
CA ALA A 217 -9.12 -8.77 -6.72
C ALA A 217 -10.59 -9.20 -6.87
N GLN A 218 -11.40 -8.45 -7.63
CA GLN A 218 -12.80 -8.75 -7.90
C GLN A 218 -12.97 -10.04 -8.73
N PHE A 219 -12.14 -10.23 -9.75
CA PHE A 219 -12.13 -11.45 -10.54
C PHE A 219 -11.83 -12.67 -9.67
N ARG A 220 -10.78 -12.64 -8.84
CA ARG A 220 -10.45 -13.72 -7.91
C ARG A 220 -11.57 -14.01 -6.91
N LEU A 221 -12.22 -12.96 -6.39
CA LEU A 221 -13.34 -13.10 -5.48
C LEU A 221 -14.53 -13.79 -6.16
N SER A 222 -14.88 -13.35 -7.38
CA SER A 222 -15.94 -13.94 -8.17
C SER A 222 -15.68 -15.42 -8.52
N CYS A 223 -14.41 -15.79 -8.79
CA CYS A 223 -14.01 -17.18 -8.98
C CYS A 223 -14.24 -18.05 -7.73
N ARG A 224 -13.85 -17.52 -6.55
CA ARG A 224 -14.01 -18.25 -5.28
C ARG A 224 -15.47 -18.43 -4.88
N GLN A 225 -16.29 -17.42 -5.12
CA GLN A 225 -17.72 -17.44 -4.77
C GLN A 225 -18.61 -17.99 -5.88
N ASN A 226 -18.04 -18.25 -7.05
CA ASN A 226 -18.75 -18.63 -8.27
C ASN A 226 -19.89 -17.66 -8.62
N THR A 227 -19.64 -16.33 -8.45
CA THR A 227 -20.60 -15.27 -8.74
C THR A 227 -20.32 -14.61 -10.09
N PRO A 228 -21.34 -14.04 -10.77
CA PRO A 228 -21.16 -13.29 -12.01
C PRO A 228 -20.24 -12.07 -11.77
N PHE A 229 -19.35 -11.81 -12.72
CA PHE A 229 -18.50 -10.62 -12.74
C PHE A 229 -18.33 -10.18 -14.18
N ALA A 230 -18.77 -8.97 -14.49
CA ALA A 230 -18.65 -8.43 -15.84
C ALA A 230 -17.81 -7.16 -15.86
N VAL A 231 -17.23 -6.93 -17.03
CA VAL A 231 -16.46 -5.73 -17.37
C VAL A 231 -17.12 -5.09 -18.59
N ALA A 232 -17.38 -3.78 -18.51
CA ALA A 232 -17.76 -2.98 -19.66
C ALA A 232 -16.59 -2.04 -20.02
N PHE A 233 -16.09 -2.16 -21.23
CA PHE A 233 -15.12 -1.24 -21.81
C PHE A 233 -15.89 -0.15 -22.56
N VAL A 234 -15.67 1.11 -22.19
CA VAL A 234 -16.44 2.28 -22.65
C VAL A 234 -15.47 3.27 -23.27
N ASP A 235 -15.74 3.69 -24.49
CA ASP A 235 -14.96 4.70 -25.20
C ASP A 235 -15.90 5.81 -25.70
N LEU A 236 -15.56 7.07 -25.40
CA LEU A 236 -16.37 8.22 -25.80
C LEU A 236 -16.24 8.49 -27.29
N ASP A 237 -17.38 8.46 -27.98
CA ASP A 237 -17.41 8.62 -29.43
C ASP A 237 -17.00 10.04 -29.85
N ASN A 238 -16.10 10.13 -30.83
CA ASN A 238 -15.66 11.37 -31.46
C ASN A 238 -15.07 12.40 -30.46
N PHE A 239 -14.51 11.95 -29.35
CA PHE A 239 -13.94 12.83 -28.32
C PHE A 239 -12.81 13.71 -28.88
N LYS A 240 -11.95 13.16 -29.76
CA LYS A 240 -10.91 13.94 -30.42
C LYS A 240 -11.49 15.15 -31.16
N SER A 241 -12.64 15.02 -31.81
CA SER A 241 -13.27 16.14 -32.52
C SER A 241 -13.72 17.27 -31.59
N VAL A 242 -14.06 16.94 -30.34
CA VAL A 242 -14.35 17.96 -29.30
C VAL A 242 -13.09 18.76 -28.97
N ASN A 243 -11.97 18.07 -28.74
CA ASN A 243 -10.70 18.74 -28.47
C ASN A 243 -10.24 19.61 -29.63
N ASP A 244 -10.34 19.08 -30.87
CA ASP A 244 -9.90 19.78 -32.06
C ASP A 244 -10.75 21.03 -32.36
N ALA A 245 -12.07 20.99 -32.07
CA ALA A 245 -12.98 22.08 -32.33
C ALA A 245 -13.11 23.11 -31.19
N HIS A 246 -13.01 22.68 -29.94
CA HIS A 246 -13.31 23.49 -28.75
C HIS A 246 -12.16 23.59 -27.72
N GLY A 247 -11.01 22.95 -28.01
CA GLY A 247 -9.83 22.94 -27.13
C GLY A 247 -9.91 21.92 -26.01
N HIS A 248 -8.77 21.71 -25.36
CA HIS A 248 -8.61 20.69 -24.32
C HIS A 248 -9.47 20.94 -23.06
N GLU A 249 -9.71 22.21 -22.70
CA GLU A 249 -10.56 22.55 -21.55
C GLU A 249 -12.01 22.08 -21.75
N ALA A 250 -12.52 22.17 -22.98
CA ALA A 250 -13.84 21.65 -23.34
C ALA A 250 -13.87 20.11 -23.29
N GLY A 251 -12.80 19.45 -23.75
CA GLY A 251 -12.63 18.01 -23.60
C GLY A 251 -12.60 17.57 -22.13
N ASP A 252 -11.86 18.27 -21.29
CA ASP A 252 -11.82 18.02 -19.85
C ASP A 252 -13.18 18.14 -19.18
N TRP A 253 -13.95 19.15 -19.59
CA TRP A 253 -15.33 19.32 -19.12
C TRP A 253 -16.25 18.16 -19.57
N VAL A 254 -16.11 17.70 -20.82
CA VAL A 254 -16.86 16.54 -21.35
C VAL A 254 -16.51 15.27 -20.56
N LEU A 255 -15.23 15.02 -20.26
CA LEU A 255 -14.81 13.87 -19.47
C LEU A 255 -15.40 13.89 -18.05
N LYS A 256 -15.37 15.04 -17.38
CA LYS A 256 -15.98 15.19 -16.04
C LYS A 256 -17.48 14.90 -16.06
N ASN A 257 -18.19 15.45 -17.04
CA ASN A 257 -19.63 15.23 -17.17
C ASN A 257 -19.97 13.77 -17.53
N ALA A 258 -19.19 13.15 -18.41
CA ALA A 258 -19.38 11.76 -18.77
C ALA A 258 -19.24 10.83 -17.54
N VAL A 259 -18.24 11.06 -16.71
CA VAL A 259 -18.05 10.30 -15.47
C VAL A 259 -19.17 10.56 -14.47
N ALA A 260 -19.61 11.81 -14.30
CA ALA A 260 -20.72 12.15 -13.41
C ALA A 260 -22.02 11.44 -13.84
N ASN A 261 -22.29 11.37 -15.14
CA ASN A 261 -23.45 10.65 -15.69
C ASN A 261 -23.29 9.13 -15.54
N LEU A 262 -22.11 8.56 -15.81
CA LEU A 262 -21.82 7.14 -15.53
C LEU A 262 -22.11 6.80 -14.07
N ALA A 263 -21.61 7.60 -13.13
CA ALA A 263 -21.84 7.39 -11.70
C ALA A 263 -23.32 7.48 -11.29
N ARG A 264 -24.12 8.29 -11.98
CA ARG A 264 -25.57 8.41 -11.76
C ARG A 264 -26.34 7.20 -12.31
N LEU A 265 -25.90 6.66 -13.45
CA LEU A 265 -26.57 5.56 -14.16
C LEU A 265 -26.20 4.18 -13.58
N LEU A 266 -25.06 4.08 -12.96
CA LEU A 266 -24.51 2.86 -12.35
C LEU A 266 -24.95 2.71 -10.89
N ARG A 267 -24.80 1.51 -10.35
CA ARG A 267 -25.01 1.23 -8.93
C ARG A 267 -23.83 1.74 -8.10
N ARG A 268 -24.05 2.04 -6.83
CA ARG A 268 -22.98 2.46 -5.90
C ARG A 268 -21.88 1.40 -5.72
N SER A 269 -22.18 0.14 -6.00
CA SER A 269 -21.22 -0.99 -5.95
C SER A 269 -20.37 -1.11 -7.21
N ASP A 270 -20.78 -0.47 -8.31
CA ASP A 270 -20.06 -0.55 -9.57
C ASP A 270 -18.87 0.42 -9.55
N ILE A 271 -17.79 0.03 -10.19
CA ILE A 271 -16.52 0.77 -10.11
C ILE A 271 -16.18 1.29 -11.49
N VAL A 272 -15.86 2.59 -11.57
CA VAL A 272 -15.42 3.23 -12.81
C VAL A 272 -13.92 3.49 -12.73
N ILE A 273 -13.20 3.09 -13.76
CA ILE A 273 -11.75 3.20 -13.92
C ILE A 273 -11.47 3.99 -15.20
N ARG A 274 -10.64 5.01 -15.15
CA ARG A 274 -10.13 5.67 -16.35
C ARG A 274 -8.98 4.84 -16.92
N TRP A 275 -9.23 4.21 -18.06
CA TRP A 275 -8.29 3.28 -18.67
C TRP A 275 -7.31 3.95 -19.63
N GLY A 276 -7.79 4.98 -20.33
CA GLY A 276 -7.04 5.80 -21.30
C GLY A 276 -7.47 7.25 -21.27
N GLY A 277 -7.19 7.99 -22.32
CA GLY A 277 -7.56 9.39 -22.44
C GLY A 277 -9.08 9.62 -22.37
N GLU A 278 -9.81 8.90 -23.20
CA GLU A 278 -11.27 8.93 -23.37
C GLU A 278 -11.93 7.57 -23.10
N GLU A 279 -11.15 6.63 -22.58
CA GLU A 279 -11.53 5.25 -22.35
C GLU A 279 -11.76 4.99 -20.87
N PHE A 280 -12.84 4.28 -20.55
CA PHE A 280 -13.21 3.90 -19.20
C PHE A 280 -13.51 2.40 -19.15
N VAL A 281 -13.23 1.80 -18.00
CA VAL A 281 -13.61 0.42 -17.68
C VAL A 281 -14.56 0.47 -16.49
N VAL A 282 -15.72 -0.16 -16.64
CA VAL A 282 -16.73 -0.27 -15.59
C VAL A 282 -16.77 -1.73 -15.12
N LEU A 283 -16.64 -1.93 -13.81
CA LEU A 283 -16.74 -3.24 -13.18
C LEU A 283 -18.14 -3.43 -12.60
N LEU A 284 -18.82 -4.49 -13.01
CA LEU A 284 -20.17 -4.86 -12.60
C LEU A 284 -20.12 -6.13 -11.75
N GLY A 285 -20.04 -5.95 -10.44
CA GLY A 285 -20.01 -7.07 -9.49
C GLY A 285 -21.40 -7.68 -9.27
N ASN A 286 -21.48 -9.01 -9.20
CA ASN A 286 -22.72 -9.75 -8.98
C ASN A 286 -23.88 -9.38 -9.94
N ALA A 287 -23.56 -8.88 -11.13
CA ALA A 287 -24.54 -8.53 -12.13
C ALA A 287 -24.83 -9.75 -13.02
N THR A 288 -26.07 -10.24 -12.98
CA THR A 288 -26.56 -11.25 -13.94
C THR A 288 -26.63 -10.66 -15.35
N GLY A 289 -26.75 -11.47 -16.39
CA GLY A 289 -26.88 -10.98 -17.77
C GLY A 289 -27.96 -9.92 -17.96
N GLU A 290 -29.12 -10.09 -17.30
CA GLU A 290 -30.20 -9.10 -17.30
C GLU A 290 -29.80 -7.82 -16.55
N GLY A 291 -29.13 -7.92 -15.41
CA GLY A 291 -28.63 -6.74 -14.68
C GLY A 291 -27.60 -5.95 -15.46
N GLN A 292 -26.73 -6.63 -16.21
CA GLN A 292 -25.77 -6.02 -17.13
C GLN A 292 -26.50 -5.31 -18.27
N ARG A 293 -27.49 -5.96 -18.88
CA ARG A 293 -28.31 -5.39 -19.97
C ARG A 293 -28.98 -4.09 -19.54
N ILE A 294 -29.68 -4.10 -18.39
CA ILE A 294 -30.35 -2.91 -17.85
C ILE A 294 -29.36 -1.76 -17.59
N ALA A 295 -28.18 -2.07 -17.05
CA ALA A 295 -27.17 -1.03 -16.81
C ALA A 295 -26.67 -0.42 -18.12
N MET A 296 -26.42 -1.23 -19.13
CA MET A 296 -25.93 -0.76 -20.43
C MET A 296 -27.02 -0.04 -21.23
N GLU A 297 -28.27 -0.48 -21.18
CA GLU A 297 -29.42 0.22 -21.80
C GLU A 297 -29.53 1.65 -21.29
N ARG A 298 -29.47 1.85 -19.97
CA ARG A 298 -29.50 3.20 -19.39
C ARG A 298 -28.38 4.09 -19.91
N ILE A 299 -27.15 3.55 -20.03
CA ILE A 299 -26.00 4.32 -20.51
C ILE A 299 -26.19 4.70 -21.99
N VAL A 300 -26.71 3.78 -22.81
CA VAL A 300 -26.91 3.99 -24.23
C VAL A 300 -28.10 4.96 -24.50
N GLU A 301 -29.18 4.85 -23.73
CA GLU A 301 -30.38 5.65 -23.90
C GLU A 301 -30.28 7.06 -23.33
N GLU A 302 -29.71 7.23 -22.14
CA GLU A 302 -29.64 8.53 -21.45
C GLU A 302 -28.42 9.36 -21.85
N TRP A 303 -27.48 8.80 -22.58
CA TRP A 303 -26.20 9.38 -22.99
C TRP A 303 -25.31 9.84 -21.81
N LEU A 304 -24.08 10.17 -22.11
CA LEU A 304 -23.08 10.55 -21.08
C LEU A 304 -22.96 12.08 -20.90
N GLY A 305 -23.95 12.84 -21.37
CA GLY A 305 -23.98 14.30 -21.25
C GLY A 305 -24.10 14.97 -22.61
N THR A 306 -23.77 16.27 -22.67
CA THR A 306 -23.88 17.10 -23.86
C THR A 306 -22.52 17.70 -24.19
N ARG A 307 -22.18 17.79 -25.44
CA ARG A 307 -21.00 18.46 -25.98
C ARG A 307 -21.18 19.97 -25.99
N PRO A 308 -20.11 20.78 -26.09
CA PRO A 308 -20.26 22.26 -26.22
C PRO A 308 -21.09 22.72 -27.42
N ASP A 309 -21.13 21.93 -28.49
CA ASP A 309 -21.94 22.18 -29.70
C ASP A 309 -23.42 21.74 -29.55
N GLY A 310 -23.84 21.31 -28.36
CA GLY A 310 -25.19 20.86 -28.06
C GLY A 310 -25.49 19.41 -28.47
N LEU A 311 -24.56 18.71 -29.11
CA LEU A 311 -24.71 17.31 -29.46
C LEU A 311 -24.53 16.40 -28.24
N PRO A 312 -25.17 15.21 -28.21
CA PRO A 312 -25.00 14.27 -27.12
C PRO A 312 -23.56 13.68 -27.08
N VAL A 313 -23.07 13.40 -25.88
CA VAL A 313 -21.87 12.58 -25.65
C VAL A 313 -22.30 11.12 -25.66
N THR A 314 -22.00 10.42 -26.76
CA THR A 314 -22.26 9.00 -26.91
C THR A 314 -21.00 8.17 -26.63
N ALA A 315 -21.16 6.87 -26.42
CA ALA A 315 -20.07 5.95 -26.23
C ALA A 315 -20.26 4.65 -27.03
N SER A 316 -19.15 4.08 -27.44
CA SER A 316 -19.07 2.70 -27.92
C SER A 316 -18.69 1.81 -26.75
N ILE A 317 -19.49 0.76 -26.48
CA ILE A 317 -19.35 -0.06 -25.28
C ILE A 317 -19.24 -1.52 -25.67
N GLY A 318 -18.32 -2.24 -25.02
CA GLY A 318 -18.23 -3.70 -25.10
C GLY A 318 -18.31 -4.32 -23.72
N VAL A 319 -19.14 -5.33 -23.55
CA VAL A 319 -19.31 -6.03 -22.27
C VAL A 319 -18.87 -7.48 -22.37
N ALA A 320 -18.07 -7.91 -21.41
CA ALA A 320 -17.67 -9.30 -21.24
C ALA A 320 -17.97 -9.76 -19.81
N GLU A 321 -18.43 -11.04 -19.65
CA GLU A 321 -18.78 -11.62 -18.38
C GLU A 321 -18.00 -12.93 -18.16
N ARG A 322 -17.45 -13.08 -16.96
CA ARG A 322 -16.52 -14.16 -16.61
C ARG A 322 -17.08 -15.56 -16.87
N ILE A 323 -18.31 -15.84 -16.47
CA ILE A 323 -18.90 -17.19 -16.54
C ILE A 323 -19.39 -17.48 -17.96
N SER A 324 -20.23 -16.62 -18.49
CA SER A 324 -20.89 -16.84 -19.79
C SER A 324 -19.90 -16.80 -20.95
N ASP A 325 -18.84 -16.01 -20.86
CA ASP A 325 -17.79 -15.91 -21.87
C ASP A 325 -16.60 -16.86 -21.59
N GLY A 326 -16.57 -17.54 -20.44
CA GLY A 326 -15.56 -18.52 -20.08
C GLY A 326 -14.16 -17.94 -19.89
N ALA A 327 -14.06 -16.67 -19.44
CA ALA A 327 -12.77 -16.00 -19.26
C ALA A 327 -11.95 -16.68 -18.16
N GLN A 328 -10.72 -17.09 -18.49
CA GLN A 328 -9.84 -17.82 -17.57
C GLN A 328 -9.11 -16.88 -16.59
N ASP A 329 -8.86 -15.65 -17.02
CA ASP A 329 -8.22 -14.61 -16.22
C ASP A 329 -8.82 -13.22 -16.52
N TRP A 330 -8.47 -12.25 -15.68
CA TRP A 330 -8.98 -10.89 -15.82
C TRP A 330 -8.43 -10.14 -17.06
N PRO A 331 -7.18 -10.35 -17.53
CA PRO A 331 -6.71 -9.72 -18.76
C PRO A 331 -7.51 -10.16 -19.98
N ALA A 332 -7.78 -11.46 -20.11
CA ALA A 332 -8.62 -11.98 -21.20
C ALA A 332 -10.05 -11.42 -21.17
N LEU A 333 -10.62 -11.20 -19.96
CA LEU A 333 -11.93 -10.58 -19.80
C LEU A 333 -11.95 -9.12 -20.29
N ILE A 334 -10.90 -8.34 -19.96
CA ILE A 334 -10.74 -6.95 -20.44
C ILE A 334 -10.57 -6.92 -21.96
N GLU A 335 -9.70 -7.79 -22.51
CA GLU A 335 -9.43 -7.86 -23.95
C GLU A 335 -10.70 -8.21 -24.74
N LEU A 336 -11.52 -9.11 -24.23
CA LEU A 336 -12.80 -9.45 -24.85
C LEU A 336 -13.77 -8.28 -24.83
N ALA A 337 -13.84 -7.54 -23.71
CA ALA A 337 -14.67 -6.33 -23.61
C ALA A 337 -14.17 -5.24 -24.57
N ASP A 338 -12.86 -5.03 -24.69
CA ASP A 338 -12.26 -4.09 -25.63
C ASP A 338 -12.57 -4.48 -27.10
N THR A 339 -12.43 -5.75 -27.46
CA THR A 339 -12.79 -6.28 -28.78
C THR A 339 -14.24 -5.97 -29.13
N ARG A 340 -15.17 -6.16 -28.20
CA ARG A 340 -16.61 -5.84 -28.39
C ARG A 340 -16.86 -4.34 -28.47
N MET A 341 -16.16 -3.53 -27.73
CA MET A 341 -16.19 -2.07 -27.82
C MET A 341 -15.73 -1.62 -29.23
N TYR A 342 -14.67 -2.20 -29.75
CA TYR A 342 -14.21 -1.92 -31.12
C TYR A 342 -15.27 -2.33 -32.16
N GLN A 343 -15.96 -3.47 -31.98
CA GLN A 343 -17.10 -3.85 -32.81
C GLN A 343 -18.22 -2.81 -32.78
N ALA A 344 -18.52 -2.27 -31.58
CA ALA A 344 -19.49 -1.17 -31.43
C ALA A 344 -19.07 0.07 -32.23
N LYS A 345 -17.80 0.46 -32.19
CA LYS A 345 -17.23 1.59 -32.94
C LYS A 345 -17.41 1.42 -34.46
N VAL A 346 -17.01 0.26 -35.01
CA VAL A 346 -17.06 0.03 -36.46
C VAL A 346 -18.49 -0.20 -36.96
N SER A 347 -19.40 -0.66 -36.11
CA SER A 347 -20.81 -0.89 -36.42
C SER A 347 -21.68 0.38 -36.40
N GLY A 348 -21.08 1.55 -36.15
CA GLY A 348 -21.79 2.85 -36.23
C GLY A 348 -21.87 3.63 -34.95
N LYS A 349 -21.07 3.24 -33.90
CA LYS A 349 -20.97 3.95 -32.61
C LYS A 349 -22.30 4.03 -31.82
N ALA A 350 -22.33 4.76 -30.71
CA ALA A 350 -23.51 4.99 -29.87
C ALA A 350 -24.28 3.69 -29.54
N ARG A 351 -23.54 2.64 -29.17
CA ARG A 351 -24.11 1.31 -28.89
C ARG A 351 -23.25 0.48 -27.94
N CYS A 352 -23.87 -0.57 -27.43
CA CYS A 352 -23.20 -1.58 -26.61
C CYS A 352 -23.26 -2.94 -27.30
N VAL A 353 -22.14 -3.64 -27.42
CA VAL A 353 -22.04 -5.03 -27.85
C VAL A 353 -21.80 -5.91 -26.62
N MET A 354 -22.67 -6.88 -26.42
CA MET A 354 -22.63 -7.81 -25.28
C MET A 354 -22.26 -9.25 -25.72
N GLY A 355 -22.15 -10.13 -24.75
CA GLY A 355 -21.97 -11.56 -24.99
C GLY A 355 -23.08 -12.14 -25.88
N GLY A 356 -22.73 -13.18 -26.64
CA GLY A 356 -23.66 -13.80 -27.59
C GLY A 356 -24.02 -12.93 -28.81
N GLY A 357 -23.37 -11.79 -29.03
CA GLY A 357 -23.60 -10.90 -30.16
C GLY A 357 -24.82 -9.96 -29.97
N ALA A 358 -25.39 -9.88 -28.77
CA ALA A 358 -26.49 -8.95 -28.50
C ALA A 358 -26.00 -7.50 -28.62
N VAL A 359 -26.74 -6.67 -29.33
CA VAL A 359 -26.42 -5.25 -29.55
C VAL A 359 -27.54 -4.39 -28.99
N LEU A 360 -27.17 -3.47 -28.09
CA LEU A 360 -28.04 -2.43 -27.57
C LEU A 360 -27.68 -1.12 -28.29
N ALA A 361 -28.64 -0.48 -28.91
CA ALA A 361 -28.46 0.82 -29.58
C ALA A 361 -29.58 1.77 -29.15
N SER A 362 -29.27 3.04 -29.07
CA SER A 362 -30.31 4.04 -28.79
C SER A 362 -31.25 4.17 -29.99
N ASP A 363 -32.54 4.09 -29.73
CA ASP A 363 -33.56 4.41 -30.74
C ASP A 363 -33.66 5.93 -31.01
N ALA A 364 -33.05 6.73 -30.15
CA ALA A 364 -33.00 8.19 -30.35
C ALA A 364 -32.11 8.52 -31.56
N ARG A 365 -32.68 8.96 -32.63
CA ARG A 365 -31.95 9.41 -33.82
C ARG A 365 -30.98 10.53 -33.41
N LEU A 366 -29.67 10.27 -33.55
CA LEU A 366 -28.68 11.34 -33.46
C LEU A 366 -29.13 12.49 -34.40
N PRO A 367 -29.17 13.76 -33.94
CA PRO A 367 -29.45 14.88 -34.84
C PRO A 367 -28.44 14.83 -35.99
N PRO A 368 -28.83 15.09 -37.22
CA PRO A 368 -27.96 15.03 -38.38
C PRO A 368 -26.75 15.93 -38.14
N ALA A 369 -25.55 15.38 -38.34
CA ALA A 369 -24.30 16.14 -38.24
C ALA A 369 -24.44 17.36 -39.19
N SER A 370 -24.41 18.56 -38.63
CA SER A 370 -24.31 19.79 -39.44
C SER A 370 -22.98 19.74 -40.20
N ARG A 371 -23.07 19.73 -41.53
CA ARG A 371 -21.93 19.75 -42.45
C ARG A 371 -21.12 21.05 -42.33
#